data_0bb5e9173c016eec12bbd04b54a30534
#
_entry.id   0bb5e9173c016eec12bbd04b54a30534
#
_cell.length_a   1.000
_cell.length_b   1.000
_cell.length_c   1.000
_cell.angle_alpha   90.00
_cell.angle_beta   90.00
_cell.angle_gamma   90.00
#
_symmetry.space_group_name_H-M   'P 1'
#
loop_
_entity.id
_entity.type
_entity.pdbx_description
1 polymer ?
#
loop_
_entity_poly.entity_id
_entity_poly.type
_entity_poly.pdbx_seq_one_letter_code
_entity_poly.pdbx_strand_id
1 'polypeptide(L)'
;MNDTISKNLPNMPLFQAVACHVMTQTQTAFPNKIDISCSTLAHMLINQGGFNCDSPLDLAIEISAAIDWLEKAGLIWFGGHELNDYFDVTLSKHALAKLLSDINGNNLASQLAKATTSEQQLAVVKQLIA
;
A
#
# COMPACT_ATOMS: atom_id res chain seq x y z
N MET A 1 -16.72 7.16 11.92
CA MET A 1 -16.63 6.88 10.48
C MET A 1 -15.65 5.77 10.17
N ASN A 2 -14.38 5.92 10.59
CA ASN A 2 -13.38 4.89 10.35
C ASN A 2 -13.73 3.56 11.01
N ASP A 3 -14.31 3.61 12.20
CA ASP A 3 -14.72 2.40 12.91
C ASP A 3 -15.77 1.59 12.14
N THR A 4 -16.68 2.28 11.46
CA THR A 4 -17.71 1.61 10.65
C THR A 4 -17.07 0.87 9.49
N ILE A 5 -16.10 1.49 8.82
CA ILE A 5 -15.36 0.87 7.71
C ILE A 5 -14.58 -0.34 8.21
N SER A 6 -13.87 -0.19 9.33
CA SER A 6 -13.07 -1.28 9.90
C SER A 6 -13.94 -2.46 10.35
N LYS A 7 -15.15 -2.20 10.85
CA LYS A 7 -16.07 -3.26 11.25
C LYS A 7 -16.60 -4.03 10.04
N ASN A 8 -16.89 -3.33 8.94
CA ASN A 8 -17.44 -3.95 7.73
C ASN A 8 -16.35 -4.58 6.85
N LEU A 9 -15.11 -4.06 6.95
CA LEU A 9 -13.96 -4.54 6.21
C LEU A 9 -12.82 -4.81 7.19
N PRO A 10 -12.81 -5.98 7.85
CA PRO A 10 -11.88 -6.24 8.96
C PRO A 10 -10.41 -6.19 8.54
N ASN A 11 -10.10 -6.41 7.27
CA ASN A 11 -8.72 -6.36 6.77
C ASN A 11 -8.31 -4.97 6.28
N MET A 12 -9.19 -3.97 6.41
CA MET A 12 -8.91 -2.62 5.93
C MET A 12 -7.68 -1.99 6.59
N PRO A 13 -7.45 -2.12 7.90
CA PRO A 13 -6.24 -1.58 8.51
C PRO A 13 -4.97 -2.16 7.92
N LEU A 14 -4.93 -3.45 7.65
CA LEU A 14 -3.78 -4.08 7.00
C LEU A 14 -3.64 -3.58 5.56
N PHE A 15 -4.73 -3.54 4.82
CA PHE A 15 -4.72 -3.05 3.43
C PHE A 15 -4.18 -1.62 3.35
N GLN A 16 -4.62 -0.72 4.24
CA GLN A 16 -4.14 0.65 4.28
C GLN A 16 -2.64 0.73 4.51
N ALA A 17 -2.15 -0.05 5.47
CA ALA A 17 -0.73 -0.06 5.79
C ALA A 17 0.10 -0.56 4.61
N VAL A 18 -0.34 -1.64 3.95
CA VAL A 18 0.35 -2.20 2.79
C VAL A 18 0.30 -1.23 1.61
N ALA A 19 -0.89 -0.70 1.30
CA ALA A 19 -1.07 0.21 0.18
C ALA A 19 -0.19 1.45 0.33
N CYS A 20 -0.20 2.07 1.51
CA CYS A 20 0.61 3.27 1.75
C CYS A 20 2.10 2.94 1.70
N HIS A 21 2.53 1.80 2.22
CA HIS A 21 3.92 1.39 2.14
C HIS A 21 4.38 1.18 0.70
N VAL A 22 3.62 0.40 -0.07
CA VAL A 22 3.96 0.11 -1.47
C VAL A 22 3.97 1.39 -2.30
N MET A 23 2.95 2.23 -2.14
CA MET A 23 2.87 3.48 -2.89
C MET A 23 3.99 4.44 -2.52
N THR A 24 4.39 4.50 -1.24
CA THR A 24 5.51 5.32 -0.79
C THR A 24 6.82 4.82 -1.39
N GLN A 25 7.05 3.51 -1.36
CA GLN A 25 8.28 2.93 -1.91
C GLN A 25 8.37 3.17 -3.43
N THR A 26 7.27 2.95 -4.14
CA THR A 26 7.25 3.12 -5.59
C THR A 26 7.38 4.60 -6.00
N GLN A 27 6.77 5.52 -5.27
CA GLN A 27 6.93 6.95 -5.61
C GLN A 27 8.33 7.45 -5.30
N THR A 28 8.96 6.97 -4.23
CA THR A 28 10.32 7.36 -3.88
C THR A 28 11.33 6.87 -4.92
N ALA A 29 11.13 5.66 -5.44
CA ALA A 29 12.03 5.08 -6.44
C ALA A 29 11.74 5.55 -7.87
N PHE A 30 10.53 6.09 -8.12
CA PHE A 30 10.09 6.45 -9.47
C PHE A 30 11.14 7.29 -10.21
N PRO A 31 11.43 7.03 -11.48
CA PRO A 31 10.84 6.03 -12.37
C PRO A 31 11.50 4.64 -12.32
N ASN A 32 12.40 4.42 -11.40
CA ASN A 32 13.05 3.12 -11.23
C ASN A 32 12.06 2.11 -10.63
N LYS A 33 12.29 0.86 -10.94
CA LYS A 33 11.47 -0.25 -10.42
C LYS A 33 12.10 -0.80 -9.16
N ILE A 34 11.26 -1.40 -8.31
CA ILE A 34 11.70 -2.02 -7.05
C ILE A 34 11.18 -3.43 -6.95
N ASP A 35 11.79 -4.22 -6.09
CA ASP A 35 11.29 -5.54 -5.71
C ASP A 35 10.65 -5.44 -4.33
N ILE A 36 9.57 -6.19 -4.12
CA ILE A 36 8.86 -6.22 -2.85
C ILE A 36 8.78 -7.65 -2.35
N SER A 37 9.30 -7.90 -1.15
CA SER A 37 9.16 -9.17 -0.45
C SER A 37 8.04 -9.06 0.58
N CYS A 38 6.97 -9.82 0.39
CA CYS A 38 5.87 -9.82 1.36
C CYS A 38 6.31 -10.39 2.71
N SER A 39 7.25 -11.31 2.72
CA SER A 39 7.79 -11.85 3.96
C SER A 39 8.52 -10.76 4.76
N THR A 40 9.37 -9.98 4.11
CA THR A 40 10.07 -8.87 4.74
C THR A 40 9.08 -7.84 5.27
N LEU A 41 8.06 -7.52 4.48
CA LEU A 41 7.04 -6.56 4.87
C LEU A 41 6.21 -7.06 6.05
N ALA A 42 5.89 -8.36 6.08
CA ALA A 42 5.18 -8.98 7.20
C ALA A 42 5.97 -8.83 8.50
N HIS A 43 7.26 -9.14 8.47
CA HIS A 43 8.11 -8.99 9.65
C HIS A 43 8.18 -7.54 10.11
N MET A 44 8.28 -6.61 9.19
CA MET A 44 8.30 -5.19 9.51
C MET A 44 7.02 -4.75 10.21
N LEU A 45 5.86 -5.14 9.69
CA LEU A 45 4.57 -4.76 10.27
C LEU A 45 4.36 -5.38 11.65
N ILE A 46 4.78 -6.63 11.85
CA ILE A 46 4.71 -7.28 13.16
C ILE A 46 5.62 -6.56 14.16
N ASN A 47 6.82 -6.21 13.76
CA ASN A 47 7.80 -5.55 14.63
C ASN A 47 7.37 -4.14 15.01
N GLN A 48 6.66 -3.44 14.14
CA GLN A 48 6.13 -2.11 14.44
C GLN A 48 4.94 -2.16 15.39
N GLY A 49 4.35 -3.34 15.58
CA GLY A 49 3.13 -3.51 16.36
C GLY A 49 1.89 -3.16 15.56
N GLY A 50 0.73 -3.48 16.07
CA GLY A 50 -0.54 -3.19 15.41
C GLY A 50 -1.11 -4.33 14.60
N PHE A 51 -0.31 -5.32 14.26
CA PHE A 51 -0.78 -6.50 13.53
C PHE A 51 -0.33 -7.75 14.27
N ASN A 52 -1.29 -8.47 14.83
CA ASN A 52 -1.06 -9.74 15.49
C ASN A 52 -1.40 -10.85 14.52
N CYS A 53 -0.44 -11.72 14.29
CA CYS A 53 -0.64 -12.85 13.43
C CYS A 53 0.09 -14.04 14.01
N ASP A 54 -0.51 -15.22 13.94
CA ASP A 54 0.09 -16.46 14.46
C ASP A 54 1.37 -16.83 13.69
N SER A 55 1.45 -16.38 12.44
CA SER A 55 2.54 -16.72 11.55
C SER A 55 2.85 -15.57 10.60
N PRO A 56 4.14 -15.16 10.48
CA PRO A 56 4.53 -14.18 9.46
C PRO A 56 4.16 -14.62 8.04
N LEU A 57 4.16 -15.94 7.78
CA LEU A 57 3.78 -16.46 6.47
C LEU A 57 2.30 -16.17 6.16
N ASP A 58 1.42 -16.35 7.13
CA ASP A 58 0.00 -16.06 6.95
C ASP A 58 -0.22 -14.57 6.64
N LEU A 59 0.51 -13.71 7.34
CA LEU A 59 0.44 -12.27 7.09
C LEU A 59 1.00 -11.94 5.69
N ALA A 60 2.08 -12.59 5.28
CA ALA A 60 2.67 -12.39 3.94
C ALA A 60 1.67 -12.75 2.83
N ILE A 61 0.87 -13.79 3.03
CA ILE A 61 -0.17 -14.18 2.07
C ILE A 61 -1.23 -13.08 1.94
N GLU A 62 -1.65 -12.50 3.05
CA GLU A 62 -2.61 -11.39 3.02
C GLU A 62 -2.02 -10.13 2.39
N ILE A 63 -0.74 -9.85 2.64
CA ILE A 63 -0.04 -8.74 2.01
C ILE A 63 0.02 -8.94 0.50
N SER A 64 0.32 -10.16 0.05
CA SER A 64 0.33 -10.50 -1.37
C SER A 64 -1.03 -10.23 -2.01
N ALA A 65 -2.12 -10.60 -1.35
CA ALA A 65 -3.46 -10.31 -1.85
C ALA A 65 -3.71 -8.81 -2.00
N ALA A 66 -3.20 -8.01 -1.06
CA ALA A 66 -3.33 -6.56 -1.14
C ALA A 66 -2.55 -5.98 -2.32
N ILE A 67 -1.33 -6.47 -2.57
CA ILE A 67 -0.52 -6.03 -3.70
C ILE A 67 -1.18 -6.42 -5.03
N ASP A 68 -1.71 -7.63 -5.13
CA ASP A 68 -2.46 -8.06 -6.31
C ASP A 68 -3.66 -7.14 -6.58
N TRP A 69 -4.35 -6.74 -5.52
CA TRP A 69 -5.48 -5.83 -5.65
C TRP A 69 -5.05 -4.46 -6.16
N LEU A 70 -3.91 -3.94 -5.68
CA LEU A 70 -3.39 -2.65 -6.13
C LEU A 70 -3.09 -2.68 -7.63
N GLU A 71 -2.56 -3.79 -8.13
CA GLU A 71 -2.31 -3.93 -9.56
C GLU A 71 -3.61 -3.97 -10.35
N LYS A 72 -4.58 -4.74 -9.88
CA LYS A 72 -5.89 -4.83 -10.55
C LYS A 72 -6.65 -3.51 -10.52
N ALA A 73 -6.44 -2.72 -9.48
CA ALA A 73 -7.01 -1.38 -9.40
C ALA A 73 -6.30 -0.38 -10.33
N GLY A 74 -5.22 -0.79 -10.95
CA GLY A 74 -4.49 0.06 -11.89
C GLY A 74 -3.56 1.06 -11.22
N LEU A 75 -3.11 0.79 -10.00
CA LEU A 75 -2.24 1.71 -9.26
C LEU A 75 -0.77 1.37 -9.40
N ILE A 76 -0.44 0.12 -9.59
CA ILE A 76 0.95 -0.33 -9.78
C ILE A 76 1.02 -1.31 -10.94
N TRP A 77 2.23 -1.47 -11.47
CA TRP A 77 2.59 -2.52 -12.42
C TRP A 77 3.71 -3.34 -11.82
N PHE A 78 3.78 -4.63 -12.15
CA PHE A 78 4.97 -5.41 -11.85
C PHE A 78 5.28 -6.36 -13.00
N GLY A 79 6.58 -6.65 -13.16
CA GLY A 79 7.07 -7.50 -14.24
C GLY A 79 7.04 -8.97 -13.94
N GLY A 80 7.04 -9.34 -12.65
CA GLY A 80 7.03 -10.73 -12.25
C GLY A 80 6.52 -10.93 -10.85
N HIS A 81 6.02 -12.12 -10.58
CA HIS A 81 5.50 -12.50 -9.28
C HIS A 81 5.83 -13.98 -9.04
N GLU A 82 6.53 -14.29 -7.98
CA GLU A 82 6.88 -15.65 -7.63
C GLU A 82 6.67 -15.84 -6.13
N LEU A 83 5.71 -16.70 -5.75
CA LEU A 83 5.29 -16.90 -4.36
C LEU A 83 4.87 -15.56 -3.74
N ASN A 84 5.61 -15.11 -2.72
CA ASN A 84 5.32 -13.87 -2.01
C ASN A 84 6.26 -12.72 -2.41
N ASP A 85 6.94 -12.85 -3.53
CA ASP A 85 7.87 -11.84 -4.03
C ASP A 85 7.35 -11.22 -5.32
N TYR A 86 7.45 -9.90 -5.41
CA TYR A 86 7.04 -9.14 -6.60
C TYR A 86 8.26 -8.44 -7.15
N PHE A 87 8.46 -8.53 -8.46
CA PHE A 87 9.65 -8.00 -9.13
C PHE A 87 9.26 -6.90 -10.10
N ASP A 88 10.15 -5.91 -10.23
CA ASP A 88 9.99 -4.80 -11.16
C ASP A 88 8.68 -4.03 -10.91
N VAL A 89 8.42 -3.71 -9.65
CA VAL A 89 7.22 -2.97 -9.24
C VAL A 89 7.43 -1.48 -9.47
N THR A 90 6.46 -0.83 -10.08
CA THR A 90 6.49 0.62 -10.32
C THR A 90 5.09 1.19 -10.32
N LEU A 91 4.99 2.52 -10.19
CA LEU A 91 3.72 3.22 -10.30
C LEU A 91 3.14 3.09 -11.70
N SER A 92 1.82 2.92 -11.76
CA SER A 92 1.11 3.05 -13.03
C SER A 92 1.02 4.52 -13.43
N LYS A 93 0.71 4.76 -14.71
CA LYS A 93 0.43 6.09 -15.21
C LYS A 93 -0.73 6.74 -14.44
N HIS A 94 -1.77 5.96 -14.15
CA HIS A 94 -2.95 6.42 -13.42
C HIS A 94 -2.59 6.85 -12.00
N ALA A 95 -1.80 6.05 -11.30
CA ALA A 95 -1.37 6.39 -9.94
C ALA A 95 -0.49 7.64 -9.91
N LEU A 96 0.43 7.74 -10.88
CA LEU A 96 1.29 8.92 -10.97
C LEU A 96 0.47 10.19 -11.14
N ALA A 97 -0.54 10.15 -12.01
CA ALA A 97 -1.42 11.29 -12.23
C ALA A 97 -2.16 11.69 -10.94
N LYS A 98 -2.64 10.70 -10.18
CA LYS A 98 -3.32 10.96 -8.91
C LYS A 98 -2.37 11.54 -7.87
N LEU A 99 -1.16 11.00 -7.77
CA LEU A 99 -0.17 11.48 -6.81
C LEU A 99 0.24 12.92 -7.07
N LEU A 100 0.24 13.35 -8.33
CA LEU A 100 0.58 14.70 -8.72
C LEU A 100 -0.59 15.68 -8.60
N SER A 101 -1.81 15.19 -8.35
CA SER A 101 -3.00 16.05 -8.20
C SER A 101 -2.86 16.95 -6.98
N ASP A 102 -3.14 18.22 -7.18
CA ASP A 102 -3.04 19.25 -6.14
C ASP A 102 -4.41 19.50 -5.51
N ILE A 103 -4.47 19.41 -4.19
CA ILE A 103 -5.67 19.72 -3.44
C ILE A 103 -5.27 20.68 -2.32
N ASN A 104 -5.79 21.91 -2.37
CA ASN A 104 -5.51 22.95 -1.36
C ASN A 104 -4.02 23.19 -1.14
N GLY A 105 -3.24 23.18 -2.22
CA GLY A 105 -1.80 23.42 -2.15
C GLY A 105 -0.95 22.22 -1.75
N ASN A 106 -1.57 21.05 -1.50
CA ASN A 106 -0.88 19.81 -1.19
C ASN A 106 -1.25 18.76 -2.23
N ASN A 107 -0.25 18.15 -2.85
CA ASN A 107 -0.54 17.03 -3.73
C ASN A 107 -0.66 15.73 -2.91
N LEU A 108 -1.24 14.72 -3.53
CA LEU A 108 -1.47 13.44 -2.86
C LEU A 108 -0.16 12.75 -2.48
N ALA A 109 0.89 12.93 -3.28
CA ALA A 109 2.23 12.39 -2.99
C ALA A 109 2.73 12.90 -1.64
N SER A 110 2.54 14.18 -1.36
CA SER A 110 2.94 14.80 -0.10
C SER A 110 2.12 14.25 1.07
N GLN A 111 0.82 14.08 0.87
CA GLN A 111 -0.06 13.50 1.88
C GLN A 111 0.33 12.05 2.18
N LEU A 112 0.65 11.28 1.15
CA LEU A 112 1.10 9.89 1.30
C LEU A 112 2.38 9.82 2.12
N ALA A 113 3.35 10.69 1.86
CA ALA A 113 4.62 10.72 2.58
C ALA A 113 4.44 11.02 4.08
N LYS A 114 3.37 11.73 4.43
CA LYS A 114 3.07 12.14 5.80
C LYS A 114 2.05 11.24 6.49
N ALA A 115 1.51 10.23 5.81
CA ALA A 115 0.46 9.38 6.35
C ALA A 115 1.04 8.36 7.33
N THR A 116 1.04 8.72 8.61
CA THR A 116 1.57 7.87 9.68
C THR A 116 0.48 7.29 10.57
N THR A 117 -0.71 7.86 10.56
CA THR A 117 -1.84 7.35 11.34
C THR A 117 -2.80 6.57 10.45
N SER A 118 -3.61 5.71 11.06
CA SER A 118 -4.62 4.93 10.35
C SER A 118 -5.61 5.83 9.61
N GLU A 119 -6.00 6.95 10.21
CA GLU A 119 -6.92 7.91 9.58
C GLU A 119 -6.31 8.57 8.36
N GLN A 120 -5.04 8.98 8.46
CA GLN A 120 -4.33 9.58 7.34
C GLN A 120 -4.15 8.59 6.20
N GLN A 121 -3.81 7.35 6.51
CA GLN A 121 -3.68 6.28 5.52
C GLN A 121 -5.01 6.03 4.80
N LEU A 122 -6.10 5.95 5.54
CA LEU A 122 -7.43 5.76 4.95
C LEU A 122 -7.78 6.90 4.01
N ALA A 123 -7.50 8.14 4.41
CA ALA A 123 -7.77 9.31 3.58
C ALA A 123 -7.00 9.24 2.25
N VAL A 124 -5.74 8.84 2.29
CA VAL A 124 -4.92 8.68 1.08
C VAL A 124 -5.47 7.56 0.21
N VAL A 125 -5.79 6.41 0.78
CA VAL A 125 -6.33 5.27 0.05
C VAL A 125 -7.62 5.65 -0.67
N LYS A 126 -8.52 6.36 0.00
CA LYS A 126 -9.78 6.81 -0.62
C LYS A 126 -9.52 7.67 -1.85
N GLN A 127 -8.53 8.53 -1.81
CA GLN A 127 -8.18 9.37 -2.96
C GLN A 127 -7.52 8.57 -4.07
N LEU A 128 -6.71 7.58 -3.73
CA LEU A 128 -6.05 6.74 -4.73
C LEU A 128 -7.05 5.90 -5.53
N ILE A 129 -8.08 5.40 -4.89
CA ILE A 129 -9.06 4.52 -5.54
C ILE A 129 -10.28 5.26 -6.09
N ALA A 130 -10.34 6.55 -5.89
CA ALA A 130 -11.46 7.38 -6.35
C ALA A 130 -11.59 7.49 -7.88
#